data_e1b095b80719fb41952bc53fa0dc9a81
#
_entry.id   e1b095b80719fb41952bc53fa0dc9a81
#
_cell.length_a   1.000
_cell.length_b   1.000
_cell.length_c   1.000
_cell.angle_alpha   90.00
_cell.angle_beta   90.00
_cell.angle_gamma   90.00
#
_symmetry.space_group_name_H-M   'P 1'
#
loop_
_entity.id
_entity.type
_entity.pdbx_description
1 polymer ?
#
loop_
_entity_poly.entity_id
_entity_poly.type
_entity_poly.pdbx_seq_one_letter_code
_entity_poly.pdbx_strand_id
1 'polypeptide(L)'
;VTHPEAGAASIEGDDPPRSPAVANPRRALAVVIGVVFIDLVGFGIVIPILPFYVRSFGVSDAFIGLLAASYSLAQFLAAPTLGRLSDRIGRRPVLLASLATAGVAWVTFGYAGESGARFGTAAALATLFASRTLAGAMGGNIAAAQAYVADITPRDRRAGALGLVGASFALGFVFGPAIGGLLAADAVVARADALLPAFVPATAYSLPSFAAAGMSFLAVGVGFVFLEEPKRTRPTEEVEGRHTTAIGQFRNALSSVTLRPLTVAYFVVAVAFAGVQVMFIPYVADAFGYDATAAAFLLTYVGVLGAVNQGVLVGRLSRVVPSRTLVAAGSVILAGALVAIPATGLVDRAAGDVALGGPAWLTLPLVALLIALAALSLGNALVNVSLATLVSASAGDAEQGAAFGVTQGASSLGRTVGPPLMAVLYTVAVASPFLVGALLLVPVAAAFGRRTG
;
A
#
# COMPACT_ATOMS: atom_id res chain seq x y z
N VAL A 1 -30.32 -34.07 -59.63
CA VAL A 1 -30.14 -32.68 -59.18
C VAL A 1 -29.21 -32.72 -57.98
N THR A 2 -27.95 -32.48 -58.25
CA THR A 2 -26.86 -32.48 -57.26
C THR A 2 -26.69 -31.06 -56.72
N HIS A 3 -26.79 -30.90 -55.41
CA HIS A 3 -26.38 -29.67 -54.68
C HIS A 3 -24.87 -29.69 -54.42
N PRO A 4 -24.11 -28.61 -54.67
CA PRO A 4 -22.74 -28.51 -54.23
C PRO A 4 -22.70 -28.01 -52.78
N GLU A 5 -22.02 -28.75 -51.92
CA GLU A 5 -21.59 -28.32 -50.60
C GLU A 5 -20.65 -27.14 -50.71
N ALA A 6 -21.07 -26.00 -50.15
CA ALA A 6 -20.21 -24.84 -49.96
C ALA A 6 -19.34 -25.06 -48.71
N GLY A 7 -18.07 -25.35 -48.94
CA GLY A 7 -17.05 -25.41 -47.90
C GLY A 7 -16.89 -24.04 -47.21
N ALA A 8 -17.27 -23.97 -45.95
CA ALA A 8 -16.92 -22.84 -45.06
C ALA A 8 -15.42 -22.93 -44.75
N ALA A 9 -14.61 -22.23 -45.53
CA ALA A 9 -13.23 -21.96 -45.15
C ALA A 9 -13.26 -21.03 -43.93
N SER A 10 -12.87 -21.55 -42.78
CA SER A 10 -12.53 -20.78 -41.59
C SER A 10 -11.33 -19.89 -41.92
N ILE A 11 -11.57 -18.61 -42.12
CA ILE A 11 -10.51 -17.60 -42.19
C ILE A 11 -9.99 -17.47 -40.76
N GLU A 12 -9.01 -18.28 -40.37
CA GLU A 12 -8.10 -17.97 -39.30
C GLU A 12 -7.36 -16.71 -39.72
N GLY A 13 -7.81 -15.57 -39.22
CA GLY A 13 -7.13 -14.30 -39.43
C GLY A 13 -5.75 -14.38 -38.79
N ASP A 14 -4.76 -14.60 -39.60
CA ASP A 14 -3.33 -14.47 -39.31
C ASP A 14 -3.09 -12.97 -39.02
N ASP A 15 -3.35 -12.53 -37.76
CA ASP A 15 -3.08 -11.17 -37.30
C ASP A 15 -1.55 -10.99 -37.42
N PRO A 16 -1.02 -10.06 -38.25
CA PRO A 16 0.41 -9.96 -38.48
C PRO A 16 1.14 -9.81 -37.15
N PRO A 17 2.33 -10.40 -36.98
CA PRO A 17 3.05 -10.35 -35.72
C PRO A 17 3.25 -8.88 -35.31
N ARG A 18 2.55 -8.46 -34.24
CA ARG A 18 2.59 -7.09 -33.75
C ARG A 18 4.02 -6.74 -33.41
N SER A 19 4.55 -5.72 -34.01
CA SER A 19 5.87 -5.18 -33.66
C SER A 19 5.96 -4.96 -32.15
N PRO A 20 7.03 -5.40 -31.49
CA PRO A 20 7.14 -5.26 -30.03
C PRO A 20 7.01 -3.80 -29.62
N ALA A 21 6.23 -3.52 -28.57
CA ALA A 21 5.96 -2.19 -28.07
C ALA A 21 7.24 -1.42 -27.67
N VAL A 22 8.28 -2.15 -27.33
CA VAL A 22 9.64 -1.65 -26.97
C VAL A 22 10.70 -2.55 -27.60
N ALA A 23 11.92 -2.05 -27.78
CA ALA A 23 13.01 -2.81 -28.43
C ALA A 23 13.36 -4.10 -27.67
N ASN A 24 13.37 -4.07 -26.33
CA ASN A 24 13.61 -5.24 -25.49
C ASN A 24 12.60 -5.33 -24.32
N PRO A 25 11.47 -6.05 -24.51
CA PRO A 25 10.42 -6.15 -23.49
C PRO A 25 10.89 -6.72 -22.14
N ARG A 26 11.83 -7.68 -22.14
CA ARG A 26 12.36 -8.25 -20.89
C ARG A 26 13.18 -7.22 -20.10
N ARG A 27 14.02 -6.45 -20.79
CA ARG A 27 14.81 -5.38 -20.17
C ARG A 27 13.88 -4.27 -19.64
N ALA A 28 12.93 -3.83 -20.45
CA ALA A 28 11.96 -2.81 -20.05
C ALA A 28 11.14 -3.25 -18.83
N LEU A 29 10.71 -4.53 -18.77
CA LEU A 29 10.03 -5.08 -17.60
C LEU A 29 10.93 -5.07 -16.37
N ALA A 30 12.18 -5.51 -16.47
CA ALA A 30 13.11 -5.49 -15.35
C ALA A 30 13.36 -4.07 -14.83
N VAL A 31 13.52 -3.10 -15.74
CA VAL A 31 13.73 -1.69 -15.39
C VAL A 31 12.51 -1.10 -14.66
N VAL A 32 11.30 -1.27 -15.20
CA VAL A 32 10.09 -0.71 -14.55
C VAL A 32 9.83 -1.37 -13.19
N ILE A 33 10.05 -2.67 -13.04
CA ILE A 33 9.95 -3.36 -11.75
C ILE A 33 11.01 -2.86 -10.77
N GLY A 34 12.26 -2.67 -11.21
CA GLY A 34 13.32 -2.10 -10.40
C GLY A 34 13.01 -0.67 -9.94
N VAL A 35 12.51 0.17 -10.83
CA VAL A 35 12.08 1.56 -10.52
C VAL A 35 10.95 1.56 -9.49
N VAL A 36 9.92 0.73 -9.67
CA VAL A 36 8.81 0.58 -8.70
C VAL A 36 9.32 0.08 -7.36
N PHE A 37 10.20 -0.91 -7.35
CA PHE A 37 10.79 -1.44 -6.13
C PHE A 37 11.56 -0.36 -5.35
N ILE A 38 12.43 0.39 -6.03
CA ILE A 38 13.21 1.48 -5.42
C ILE A 38 12.29 2.54 -4.81
N ASP A 39 11.23 2.95 -5.51
CA ASP A 39 10.25 3.93 -5.02
C ASP A 39 9.50 3.41 -3.78
N LEU A 40 9.08 2.14 -3.81
CA LEU A 40 8.38 1.52 -2.68
C LEU A 40 9.26 1.32 -1.44
N VAL A 41 10.56 1.04 -1.63
CA VAL A 41 11.54 1.06 -0.52
C VAL A 41 11.60 2.46 0.07
N GLY A 42 11.74 3.50 -0.77
CA GLY A 42 11.73 4.90 -0.33
C GLY A 42 10.48 5.27 0.48
N PHE A 43 9.30 4.86 0.00
CA PHE A 43 8.04 5.04 0.74
C PHE A 43 8.07 4.31 2.09
N GLY A 44 8.53 3.06 2.10
CA GLY A 44 8.60 2.23 3.31
C GLY A 44 9.54 2.77 4.38
N ILE A 45 10.64 3.46 3.98
CA ILE A 45 11.62 4.08 4.88
C ILE A 45 10.95 5.06 5.86
N VAL A 46 9.98 5.85 5.39
CA VAL A 46 9.40 6.95 6.18
C VAL A 46 8.24 6.48 7.07
N ILE A 47 7.64 5.31 6.79
CA ILE A 47 6.49 4.81 7.54
C ILE A 47 6.75 4.75 9.06
N PRO A 48 7.84 4.13 9.56
CA PRO A 48 8.05 3.98 10.99
C PRO A 48 8.34 5.29 11.72
N ILE A 49 8.87 6.29 11.04
CA ILE A 49 9.29 7.55 11.66
C ILE A 49 8.19 8.60 11.70
N LEU A 50 7.21 8.53 10.81
CA LEU A 50 6.17 9.57 10.68
C LEU A 50 5.42 9.87 11.99
N PRO A 51 4.95 8.89 12.77
CA PRO A 51 4.29 9.17 14.04
C PRO A 51 5.19 9.87 15.06
N PHE A 52 6.44 9.45 15.18
CA PHE A 52 7.42 10.07 16.08
C PHE A 52 7.72 11.51 15.65
N TYR A 53 7.83 11.75 14.34
CA TYR A 53 8.06 13.09 13.82
C TYR A 53 6.90 14.04 14.15
N VAL A 54 5.66 13.59 13.99
CA VAL A 54 4.47 14.38 14.37
C VAL A 54 4.47 14.66 15.86
N ARG A 55 4.73 13.64 16.69
CA ARG A 55 4.79 13.77 18.15
C ARG A 55 5.89 14.72 18.64
N SER A 56 7.03 14.82 17.90
CA SER A 56 8.13 15.73 18.27
C SER A 56 7.71 17.22 18.25
N PHE A 57 6.62 17.56 17.57
CA PHE A 57 6.05 18.92 17.58
C PHE A 57 5.07 19.19 18.73
N GLY A 58 4.86 18.23 19.63
CA GLY A 58 3.97 18.37 20.79
C GLY A 58 2.48 18.46 20.44
N VAL A 59 2.08 17.92 19.30
CA VAL A 59 0.68 17.94 18.81
C VAL A 59 -0.03 16.61 19.05
N SER A 60 -1.36 16.64 18.99
CA SER A 60 -2.20 15.45 19.16
C SER A 60 -1.94 14.39 18.08
N ASP A 61 -2.04 13.12 18.44
CA ASP A 61 -1.96 11.98 17.52
C ASP A 61 -3.02 12.01 16.41
N ALA A 62 -4.09 12.80 16.57
CA ALA A 62 -5.04 13.05 15.50
C ALA A 62 -4.38 13.58 14.22
N PHE A 63 -3.29 14.34 14.33
CA PHE A 63 -2.54 14.82 13.17
C PHE A 63 -1.85 13.70 12.38
N ILE A 64 -1.49 12.59 13.02
CA ILE A 64 -0.94 11.41 12.33
C ILE A 64 -1.97 10.85 11.37
N GLY A 65 -3.22 10.70 11.84
CA GLY A 65 -4.34 10.25 11.01
C GLY A 65 -4.68 11.22 9.88
N LEU A 66 -4.67 12.51 10.15
CA LEU A 66 -4.94 13.55 9.15
C LEU A 66 -3.85 13.59 8.07
N LEU A 67 -2.58 13.41 8.44
CA LEU A 67 -1.47 13.31 7.48
C LEU A 67 -1.59 12.07 6.59
N ALA A 68 -1.97 10.93 7.14
CA ALA A 68 -2.23 9.73 6.35
C ALA A 68 -3.42 9.92 5.40
N ALA A 69 -4.47 10.59 5.88
CA ALA A 69 -5.65 10.92 5.06
C ALA A 69 -5.33 11.91 3.94
N SER A 70 -4.50 12.93 4.19
CA SER A 70 -4.12 13.92 3.18
C SER A 70 -3.41 13.26 1.98
N TYR A 71 -2.52 12.31 2.24
CA TYR A 71 -1.89 11.50 1.21
C TYR A 71 -2.94 10.69 0.41
N SER A 72 -3.78 9.92 1.11
CA SER A 72 -4.76 9.02 0.48
C SER A 72 -5.82 9.79 -0.32
N LEU A 73 -6.28 10.93 0.20
CA LEU A 73 -7.24 11.81 -0.47
C LEU A 73 -6.63 12.42 -1.74
N ALA A 74 -5.40 12.95 -1.63
CA ALA A 74 -4.70 13.52 -2.78
C ALA A 74 -4.47 12.47 -3.87
N GLN A 75 -4.08 11.25 -3.49
CA GLN A 75 -3.92 10.11 -4.41
C GLN A 75 -5.25 9.75 -5.09
N PHE A 76 -6.34 9.65 -4.33
CA PHE A 76 -7.66 9.33 -4.87
C PHE A 76 -8.14 10.36 -5.90
N LEU A 77 -7.96 11.66 -5.61
CA LEU A 77 -8.36 12.75 -6.50
C LEU A 77 -7.46 12.86 -7.75
N ALA A 78 -6.16 12.62 -7.59
CA ALA A 78 -5.20 12.78 -8.69
C ALA A 78 -5.13 11.55 -9.63
N ALA A 79 -5.40 10.34 -9.13
CA ALA A 79 -5.22 9.10 -9.89
C ALA A 79 -5.93 9.08 -11.26
N PRO A 80 -7.21 9.49 -11.41
CA PRO A 80 -7.87 9.52 -12.71
C PRO A 80 -7.24 10.52 -13.69
N THR A 81 -6.73 11.63 -13.17
CA THR A 81 -6.09 12.68 -13.98
C THR A 81 -4.72 12.24 -14.46
N LEU A 82 -3.91 11.65 -13.57
CA LEU A 82 -2.61 11.09 -13.93
C LEU A 82 -2.75 9.92 -14.91
N GLY A 83 -3.77 9.06 -14.74
CA GLY A 83 -4.08 8.00 -15.68
C GLY A 83 -4.33 8.55 -17.09
N ARG A 84 -5.27 9.50 -17.23
CA ARG A 84 -5.55 10.16 -18.53
C ARG A 84 -4.33 10.90 -19.10
N LEU A 85 -3.56 11.57 -18.24
CA LEU A 85 -2.34 12.25 -18.68
C LEU A 85 -1.32 11.25 -19.22
N SER A 86 -1.14 10.13 -18.52
CA SER A 86 -0.29 9.02 -18.94
C SER A 86 -0.75 8.40 -20.26
N ASP A 87 -2.06 8.39 -20.52
CA ASP A 87 -2.61 7.98 -21.81
C ASP A 87 -2.34 8.99 -22.92
N ARG A 88 -2.23 10.28 -22.63
CA ARG A 88 -2.04 11.35 -23.61
C ARG A 88 -0.57 11.60 -23.95
N ILE A 89 0.27 11.84 -22.94
CA ILE A 89 1.66 12.26 -23.13
C ILE A 89 2.67 11.13 -23.06
N GLY A 90 2.23 9.92 -22.66
CA GLY A 90 3.08 8.74 -22.54
C GLY A 90 3.19 8.21 -21.10
N ARG A 91 3.54 6.94 -20.99
CA ARG A 91 3.72 6.27 -19.69
C ARG A 91 4.99 6.73 -18.98
N ARG A 92 6.10 6.76 -19.74
CA ARG A 92 7.42 7.12 -19.22
C ARG A 92 7.49 8.54 -18.65
N PRO A 93 7.05 9.61 -19.35
CA PRO A 93 7.09 10.97 -18.82
C PRO A 93 6.30 11.12 -17.51
N VAL A 94 5.10 10.54 -17.43
CA VAL A 94 4.28 10.62 -16.20
C VAL A 94 4.93 9.86 -15.06
N LEU A 95 5.47 8.66 -15.31
CA LEU A 95 6.17 7.88 -14.30
C LEU A 95 7.38 8.66 -13.74
N LEU A 96 8.23 9.20 -14.61
CA LEU A 96 9.41 9.96 -14.19
C LEU A 96 9.06 11.25 -13.45
N ALA A 97 8.04 12.00 -13.92
CA ALA A 97 7.56 13.20 -13.24
C ALA A 97 7.00 12.89 -11.86
N SER A 98 6.23 11.81 -11.72
CA SER A 98 5.69 11.35 -10.44
C SER A 98 6.80 10.98 -9.45
N LEU A 99 7.81 10.25 -9.89
CA LEU A 99 8.97 9.87 -9.06
C LEU A 99 9.80 11.09 -8.65
N ALA A 100 10.05 12.03 -9.58
CA ALA A 100 10.77 13.26 -9.26
C ALA A 100 10.02 14.09 -8.22
N THR A 101 8.70 14.22 -8.37
CA THR A 101 7.86 14.93 -7.41
C THR A 101 7.80 14.22 -6.06
N ALA A 102 7.79 12.89 -6.03
CA ALA A 102 7.92 12.11 -4.79
C ALA A 102 9.26 12.41 -4.10
N GLY A 103 10.37 12.48 -4.84
CA GLY A 103 11.67 12.88 -4.29
C GLY A 103 11.64 14.27 -3.67
N VAL A 104 11.05 15.27 -4.35
CA VAL A 104 10.84 16.62 -3.81
C VAL A 104 9.97 16.58 -2.55
N ALA A 105 8.91 15.79 -2.54
CA ALA A 105 8.05 15.64 -1.37
C ALA A 105 8.82 15.08 -0.17
N TRP A 106 9.70 14.11 -0.36
CA TRP A 106 10.53 13.56 0.72
C TRP A 106 11.58 14.55 1.22
N VAL A 107 12.21 15.33 0.35
CA VAL A 107 13.05 16.45 0.77
C VAL A 107 12.26 17.43 1.62
N THR A 108 11.09 17.85 1.16
CA THR A 108 10.21 18.75 1.91
C THR A 108 9.85 18.18 3.28
N PHE A 109 9.54 16.87 3.35
CA PHE A 109 9.26 16.19 4.61
C PHE A 109 10.44 16.25 5.58
N GLY A 110 11.66 16.01 5.10
CA GLY A 110 12.87 16.05 5.91
C GLY A 110 13.17 17.41 6.53
N TYR A 111 12.78 18.51 5.85
CA TYR A 111 12.96 19.89 6.34
C TYR A 111 11.83 20.40 7.24
N ALA A 112 10.82 19.61 7.58
CA ALA A 112 9.72 20.08 8.41
C ALA A 112 10.18 20.51 9.81
N GLY A 113 11.20 19.86 10.40
CA GLY A 113 11.80 20.27 11.67
C GLY A 113 12.44 21.67 11.60
N GLU A 114 13.20 21.95 10.55
CA GLU A 114 13.80 23.25 10.29
C GLU A 114 12.74 24.35 10.09
N SER A 115 11.67 24.01 9.35
CA SER A 115 10.52 24.90 9.21
C SER A 115 9.88 25.23 10.58
N GLY A 116 9.74 24.21 11.43
CA GLY A 116 9.24 24.38 12.80
C GLY A 116 10.14 25.23 13.68
N ALA A 117 11.44 24.98 13.62
CA ALA A 117 12.43 25.73 14.40
C ALA A 117 12.46 27.23 14.03
N ARG A 118 12.24 27.55 12.74
CA ARG A 118 12.29 28.93 12.25
C ARG A 118 10.96 29.68 12.35
N PHE A 119 9.84 29.00 12.13
CA PHE A 119 8.53 29.62 11.93
C PHE A 119 7.43 29.04 12.85
N GLY A 120 7.80 28.17 13.77
CA GLY A 120 6.88 27.55 14.73
C GLY A 120 6.17 26.29 14.24
N THR A 121 5.49 25.63 15.18
CA THR A 121 4.83 24.31 14.99
C THR A 121 3.83 24.31 13.81
N ALA A 122 3.09 25.41 13.61
CA ALA A 122 2.15 25.50 12.48
C ALA A 122 2.84 25.37 11.13
N ALA A 123 4.06 25.97 10.98
CA ALA A 123 4.85 25.85 9.76
C ALA A 123 5.40 24.44 9.56
N ALA A 124 5.83 23.77 10.63
CA ALA A 124 6.24 22.36 10.58
C ALA A 124 5.11 21.47 10.06
N LEU A 125 3.93 21.59 10.65
CA LEU A 125 2.74 20.84 10.24
C LEU A 125 2.35 21.15 8.79
N ALA A 126 2.31 22.42 8.40
CA ALA A 126 2.03 22.83 7.02
C ALA A 126 3.01 22.19 6.03
N THR A 127 4.30 22.12 6.38
CA THR A 127 5.35 21.47 5.57
C THR A 127 5.11 19.96 5.46
N LEU A 128 4.75 19.29 6.56
CA LEU A 128 4.39 17.87 6.54
C LEU A 128 3.15 17.61 5.67
N PHE A 129 2.08 18.41 5.83
CA PHE A 129 0.87 18.27 5.03
C PHE A 129 1.12 18.55 3.54
N ALA A 130 1.90 19.56 3.22
CA ALA A 130 2.29 19.86 1.84
C ALA A 130 3.07 18.70 1.22
N SER A 131 4.05 18.16 1.93
CA SER A 131 4.81 16.97 1.53
C SER A 131 3.90 15.76 1.27
N ARG A 132 3.03 15.43 2.23
CA ARG A 132 2.13 14.25 2.12
C ARG A 132 1.12 14.41 1.00
N THR A 133 0.54 15.61 0.86
CA THR A 133 -0.39 15.94 -0.24
C THR A 133 0.30 15.84 -1.61
N LEU A 134 1.52 16.38 -1.71
CA LEU A 134 2.30 16.33 -2.95
C LEU A 134 2.66 14.88 -3.32
N ALA A 135 3.16 14.10 -2.37
CA ALA A 135 3.46 12.68 -2.56
C ALA A 135 2.20 11.88 -2.94
N GLY A 136 1.07 12.15 -2.27
CA GLY A 136 -0.21 11.51 -2.59
C GLY A 136 -0.70 11.86 -3.99
N ALA A 137 -0.66 13.14 -4.37
CA ALA A 137 -1.08 13.59 -5.70
C ALA A 137 -0.28 12.90 -6.83
N MET A 138 1.00 12.59 -6.57
CA MET A 138 1.86 11.89 -7.53
C MET A 138 1.87 10.36 -7.34
N GLY A 139 1.17 9.83 -6.34
CA GLY A 139 1.05 8.38 -6.09
C GLY A 139 0.34 7.57 -7.19
N GLY A 140 -0.02 8.20 -8.29
CA GLY A 140 -0.46 7.54 -9.53
C GLY A 140 0.65 6.85 -10.33
N ASN A 141 1.92 6.96 -9.91
CA ASN A 141 3.07 6.29 -10.51
C ASN A 141 2.89 4.78 -10.60
N ILE A 142 2.29 4.15 -9.58
CA ILE A 142 2.01 2.71 -9.55
C ILE A 142 1.01 2.31 -10.63
N ALA A 143 -0.07 3.08 -10.82
CA ALA A 143 -1.03 2.83 -11.88
C ALA A 143 -0.38 3.00 -13.27
N ALA A 144 0.46 4.02 -13.45
CA ALA A 144 1.22 4.23 -14.67
C ALA A 144 2.23 3.10 -14.94
N ALA A 145 2.91 2.60 -13.88
CA ALA A 145 3.82 1.45 -13.98
C ALA A 145 3.07 0.16 -14.34
N GLN A 146 1.91 -0.10 -13.73
CA GLN A 146 1.08 -1.25 -14.07
C GLN A 146 0.58 -1.17 -15.52
N ALA A 147 0.16 0.02 -15.97
CA ALA A 147 -0.23 0.25 -17.36
C ALA A 147 0.96 0.03 -18.31
N TYR A 148 2.15 0.56 -17.97
CA TYR A 148 3.38 0.31 -18.72
C TYR A 148 3.67 -1.18 -18.86
N VAL A 149 3.64 -1.93 -17.73
CA VAL A 149 3.83 -3.39 -17.71
C VAL A 149 2.80 -4.09 -18.62
N ALA A 150 1.53 -3.66 -18.56
CA ALA A 150 0.47 -4.22 -19.41
C ALA A 150 0.68 -3.93 -20.90
N ASP A 151 1.23 -2.75 -21.25
CA ASP A 151 1.47 -2.35 -22.62
C ASP A 151 2.64 -3.12 -23.27
N ILE A 152 3.68 -3.49 -22.48
CA ILE A 152 4.87 -4.21 -23.00
C ILE A 152 4.79 -5.72 -22.86
N THR A 153 3.76 -6.26 -22.17
CA THR A 153 3.68 -7.69 -21.86
C THR A 153 2.54 -8.37 -22.64
N PRO A 154 2.79 -9.50 -23.34
CA PRO A 154 1.76 -10.31 -23.98
C PRO A 154 0.66 -10.73 -23.00
N ARG A 155 -0.57 -10.91 -23.51
CA ARG A 155 -1.75 -11.20 -22.68
C ARG A 155 -1.58 -12.44 -21.80
N ASP A 156 -0.98 -13.51 -22.33
CA ASP A 156 -0.70 -14.78 -21.65
C ASP A 156 0.26 -14.66 -20.46
N ARG A 157 1.14 -13.65 -20.44
CA ARG A 157 2.16 -13.42 -19.41
C ARG A 157 1.87 -12.21 -18.53
N ARG A 158 0.83 -11.43 -18.84
CA ARG A 158 0.50 -10.16 -18.16
C ARG A 158 0.23 -10.33 -16.66
N ALA A 159 -0.50 -11.38 -16.28
CA ALA A 159 -0.78 -11.67 -14.88
C ALA A 159 0.51 -11.90 -14.07
N GLY A 160 1.45 -12.67 -14.61
CA GLY A 160 2.75 -12.89 -13.97
C GLY A 160 3.59 -11.60 -13.87
N ALA A 161 3.61 -10.78 -14.92
CA ALA A 161 4.34 -9.51 -14.91
C ALA A 161 3.77 -8.50 -13.91
N LEU A 162 2.44 -8.39 -13.82
CA LEU A 162 1.78 -7.57 -12.79
C LEU A 162 2.00 -8.12 -11.38
N GLY A 163 2.14 -9.44 -11.23
CA GLY A 163 2.52 -10.08 -9.98
C GLY A 163 3.90 -9.62 -9.47
N LEU A 164 4.85 -9.29 -10.36
CA LEU A 164 6.15 -8.74 -9.98
C LEU A 164 6.02 -7.32 -9.39
N VAL A 165 5.07 -6.51 -9.86
CA VAL A 165 4.75 -5.22 -9.23
C VAL A 165 4.26 -5.45 -7.79
N GLY A 166 3.38 -6.44 -7.58
CA GLY A 166 2.93 -6.83 -6.24
C GLY A 166 4.08 -7.33 -5.35
N ALA A 167 5.03 -8.09 -5.90
CA ALA A 167 6.23 -8.52 -5.18
C ALA A 167 7.12 -7.32 -4.79
N SER A 168 7.23 -6.29 -5.64
CA SER A 168 7.94 -5.04 -5.30
C SER A 168 7.32 -4.34 -4.10
N PHE A 169 5.98 -4.33 -3.97
CA PHE A 169 5.30 -3.84 -2.78
C PHE A 169 5.71 -4.61 -1.53
N ALA A 170 5.63 -5.94 -1.57
CA ALA A 170 5.98 -6.77 -0.43
C ALA A 170 7.43 -6.54 0.02
N LEU A 171 8.37 -6.51 -0.92
CA LEU A 171 9.78 -6.26 -0.64
C LEU A 171 10.04 -4.82 -0.16
N GLY A 172 9.35 -3.82 -0.72
CA GLY A 172 9.42 -2.43 -0.25
C GLY A 172 8.99 -2.28 1.20
N PHE A 173 7.94 -2.99 1.61
CA PHE A 173 7.48 -3.04 3.01
C PHE A 173 8.36 -3.89 3.94
N VAL A 174 9.23 -4.73 3.40
CA VAL A 174 10.26 -5.45 4.18
C VAL A 174 11.50 -4.59 4.37
N PHE A 175 12.08 -4.11 3.27
CA PHE A 175 13.36 -3.38 3.30
C PHE A 175 13.20 -1.93 3.73
N GLY A 176 12.08 -1.28 3.38
CA GLY A 176 11.86 0.13 3.70
C GLY A 176 11.92 0.41 5.19
N PRO A 177 11.05 -0.18 6.03
CA PRO A 177 11.09 0.04 7.47
C PRO A 177 12.44 -0.34 8.09
N ALA A 178 13.07 -1.44 7.67
CA ALA A 178 14.38 -1.85 8.17
C ALA A 178 15.45 -0.77 7.93
N ILE A 179 15.51 -0.24 6.70
CA ILE A 179 16.44 0.84 6.35
C ILE A 179 16.07 2.13 7.12
N GLY A 180 14.79 2.46 7.21
CA GLY A 180 14.29 3.64 7.91
C GLY A 180 14.66 3.62 9.39
N GLY A 181 14.46 2.49 10.08
CA GLY A 181 14.85 2.31 11.47
C GLY A 181 16.35 2.40 11.71
N LEU A 182 17.14 1.79 10.83
CA LEU A 182 18.61 1.89 10.91
C LEU A 182 19.09 3.34 10.73
N LEU A 183 18.49 4.09 9.80
CA LEU A 183 18.84 5.51 9.58
C LEU A 183 18.36 6.42 10.70
N ALA A 184 17.34 6.03 11.44
CA ALA A 184 16.83 6.76 12.61
C ALA A 184 17.63 6.45 13.91
N ALA A 185 18.52 5.46 13.91
CA ALA A 185 19.28 5.07 15.08
C ALA A 185 20.27 6.17 15.51
N ASP A 186 20.37 6.45 16.81
CA ASP A 186 21.17 7.53 17.39
C ASP A 186 22.63 7.53 16.92
N ALA A 187 23.25 6.35 16.84
CA ALA A 187 24.65 6.23 16.38
C ALA A 187 24.82 6.65 14.91
N VAL A 188 23.81 6.41 14.06
CA VAL A 188 23.82 6.81 12.64
C VAL A 188 23.57 8.31 12.53
N VAL A 189 22.62 8.82 13.30
CA VAL A 189 22.30 10.26 13.36
C VAL A 189 23.52 11.07 13.82
N ALA A 190 24.16 10.68 14.93
CA ALA A 190 25.35 11.36 15.44
C ALA A 190 26.50 11.36 14.43
N ARG A 191 26.69 10.25 13.69
CA ARG A 191 27.73 10.15 12.67
C ARG A 191 27.41 11.01 11.45
N ALA A 192 26.15 11.07 11.05
CA ALA A 192 25.69 11.89 9.94
C ALA A 192 25.82 13.38 10.27
N ASP A 193 25.48 13.79 11.49
CA ASP A 193 25.61 15.18 11.95
C ASP A 193 27.08 15.66 11.89
N ALA A 194 28.02 14.77 12.21
CA ALA A 194 29.44 15.07 12.12
C ALA A 194 30.00 15.15 10.68
N LEU A 195 29.32 14.55 9.69
CA LEU A 195 29.79 14.42 8.31
C LEU A 195 29.08 15.33 7.32
N LEU A 196 27.80 15.66 7.59
CA LEU A 196 26.97 16.42 6.67
C LEU A 196 27.19 17.94 6.85
N PRO A 197 27.02 18.72 5.77
CA PRO A 197 27.04 20.17 5.87
C PRO A 197 25.93 20.69 6.79
N ALA A 198 26.17 21.76 7.54
CA ALA A 198 25.25 22.34 8.52
C ALA A 198 23.83 22.73 7.96
N PHE A 199 23.70 22.88 6.66
CA PHE A 199 22.40 23.14 6.04
C PHE A 199 21.54 21.88 5.82
N VAL A 200 22.13 20.66 6.00
CA VAL A 200 21.42 19.38 5.91
C VAL A 200 21.13 18.90 7.33
N PRO A 201 19.89 18.99 7.81
CA PRO A 201 19.58 18.55 9.16
C PRO A 201 19.80 17.04 9.29
N ALA A 202 20.56 16.62 10.30
CA ALA A 202 20.83 15.24 10.63
C ALA A 202 20.02 14.83 11.86
N THR A 203 18.80 14.36 11.65
CA THR A 203 17.90 13.89 12.72
C THR A 203 17.36 12.50 12.42
N ALA A 204 16.80 11.83 13.42
CA ALA A 204 16.11 10.55 13.26
C ALA A 204 14.93 10.63 12.26
N TYR A 205 14.49 11.83 11.88
CA TYR A 205 13.37 12.05 10.96
C TYR A 205 13.84 12.52 9.58
N SER A 206 14.84 13.39 9.52
CA SER A 206 15.33 13.97 8.26
C SER A 206 16.20 12.98 7.47
N LEU A 207 17.09 12.23 8.12
CA LEU A 207 17.97 11.28 7.43
C LEU A 207 17.21 10.20 6.66
N PRO A 208 16.23 9.49 7.26
CA PRO A 208 15.41 8.54 6.50
C PRO A 208 14.64 9.21 5.37
N SER A 209 14.18 10.45 5.57
CA SER A 209 13.45 11.20 4.54
C SER A 209 14.33 11.57 3.36
N PHE A 210 15.57 12.00 3.61
CA PHE A 210 16.54 12.27 2.53
C PHE A 210 17.00 11.00 1.83
N ALA A 211 17.12 9.88 2.55
CA ALA A 211 17.38 8.60 1.92
C ALA A 211 16.23 8.18 0.99
N ALA A 212 14.97 8.36 1.42
CA ALA A 212 13.80 8.13 0.58
C ALA A 212 13.79 9.05 -0.67
N ALA A 213 14.18 10.32 -0.50
CA ALA A 213 14.34 11.25 -1.63
C ALA A 213 15.43 10.76 -2.60
N GLY A 214 16.57 10.32 -2.07
CA GLY A 214 17.66 9.75 -2.84
C GLY A 214 17.23 8.51 -3.64
N MET A 215 16.44 7.63 -3.02
CA MET A 215 15.84 6.47 -3.70
C MET A 215 14.90 6.90 -4.84
N SER A 216 14.03 7.87 -4.61
CA SER A 216 13.15 8.39 -5.66
C SER A 216 13.92 9.03 -6.80
N PHE A 217 14.95 9.84 -6.53
CA PHE A 217 15.79 10.42 -7.58
C PHE A 217 16.66 9.38 -8.29
N LEU A 218 17.12 8.33 -7.59
CA LEU A 218 17.78 7.19 -8.21
C LEU A 218 16.83 6.48 -9.18
N ALA A 219 15.58 6.26 -8.77
CA ALA A 219 14.55 5.66 -9.63
C ALA A 219 14.29 6.54 -10.87
N VAL A 220 14.26 7.86 -10.73
CA VAL A 220 14.19 8.81 -11.87
C VAL A 220 15.40 8.63 -12.78
N GLY A 221 16.63 8.59 -12.25
CA GLY A 221 17.86 8.42 -13.05
C GLY A 221 17.86 7.09 -13.82
N VAL A 222 17.55 5.99 -13.13
CA VAL A 222 17.45 4.66 -13.76
C VAL A 222 16.36 4.64 -14.84
N GLY A 223 15.18 5.17 -14.52
CA GLY A 223 14.07 5.24 -15.48
C GLY A 223 14.36 6.17 -16.66
N PHE A 224 15.05 7.30 -16.43
CA PHE A 224 15.44 8.22 -17.48
C PHE A 224 16.40 7.59 -18.48
N VAL A 225 17.39 6.83 -18.00
CA VAL A 225 18.41 6.20 -18.85
C VAL A 225 17.91 4.93 -19.52
N PHE A 226 17.14 4.10 -18.83
CA PHE A 226 16.87 2.73 -19.26
C PHE A 226 15.42 2.43 -19.62
N LEU A 227 14.45 3.29 -19.28
CA LEU A 227 13.06 3.09 -19.58
C LEU A 227 12.73 3.66 -20.96
N GLU A 228 12.24 2.81 -21.87
CA GLU A 228 11.78 3.21 -23.19
C GLU A 228 10.30 3.56 -23.14
N GLU A 229 9.83 4.54 -23.95
CA GLU A 229 8.39 4.79 -24.11
C GLU A 229 7.78 3.70 -24.97
N PRO A 230 6.71 2.99 -24.53
CA PRO A 230 6.06 1.98 -25.33
C PRO A 230 5.43 2.60 -26.59
N LYS A 231 5.73 2.01 -27.76
CA LYS A 231 5.04 2.39 -29.00
C LYS A 231 3.57 2.03 -28.89
N ARG A 232 2.71 3.02 -28.98
CA ARG A 232 1.26 2.82 -28.92
C ARG A 232 0.78 2.15 -30.21
N THR A 233 0.23 0.96 -30.07
CA THR A 233 -0.39 0.22 -31.19
C THR A 233 -1.88 0.54 -31.33
N ARG A 234 -2.45 1.38 -30.49
CA ARG A 234 -3.86 1.81 -30.59
C ARG A 234 -3.92 3.27 -30.94
N PRO A 235 -4.61 3.63 -32.07
CA PRO A 235 -5.19 4.95 -32.22
C PRO A 235 -6.08 5.18 -31.00
N THR A 236 -6.13 6.41 -30.51
CA THR A 236 -7.15 6.86 -29.58
C THR A 236 -8.47 6.92 -30.35
N GLU A 237 -9.01 5.77 -30.76
CA GLU A 237 -10.42 5.69 -31.02
C GLU A 237 -11.05 5.98 -29.67
N GLU A 238 -11.67 7.12 -29.58
CA GLU A 238 -12.60 7.51 -28.55
C GLU A 238 -13.49 6.28 -28.32
N VAL A 239 -13.26 5.58 -27.22
CA VAL A 239 -14.26 4.69 -26.69
C VAL A 239 -15.36 5.62 -26.21
N GLU A 240 -16.17 6.09 -27.16
CA GLU A 240 -17.49 6.69 -26.95
C GLU A 240 -18.45 5.63 -26.38
N GLY A 241 -18.03 4.97 -25.35
CA GLY A 241 -18.78 3.96 -24.61
C GLY A 241 -18.99 4.45 -23.19
N ARG A 242 -20.12 5.15 -22.97
CA ARG A 242 -20.70 5.44 -21.65
C ARG A 242 -19.68 5.86 -20.61
N HIS A 243 -19.31 7.12 -20.58
CA HIS A 243 -18.69 7.79 -19.45
C HIS A 243 -19.64 7.77 -18.23
N THR A 244 -19.82 6.59 -17.64
CA THR A 244 -20.38 6.55 -16.28
C THR A 244 -19.34 7.22 -15.38
N THR A 245 -19.72 8.33 -14.78
CA THR A 245 -18.86 9.01 -13.79
C THR A 245 -18.44 8.00 -12.72
N ALA A 246 -17.29 8.21 -12.06
CA ALA A 246 -16.84 7.34 -10.97
C ALA A 246 -17.95 7.12 -9.92
N ILE A 247 -18.74 8.17 -9.64
CA ILE A 247 -19.93 8.10 -8.76
C ILE A 247 -20.99 7.16 -9.36
N GLY A 248 -21.23 7.20 -10.68
CA GLY A 248 -22.17 6.32 -11.37
C GLY A 248 -21.72 4.85 -11.31
N GLN A 249 -20.45 4.58 -11.51
CA GLN A 249 -19.89 3.22 -11.38
C GLN A 249 -20.01 2.69 -9.94
N PHE A 250 -19.74 3.55 -8.96
CA PHE A 250 -19.88 3.21 -7.53
C PHE A 250 -21.36 2.90 -7.18
N ARG A 251 -22.30 3.72 -7.66
CA ARG A 251 -23.73 3.51 -7.47
C ARG A 251 -24.19 2.21 -8.12
N ASN A 252 -23.74 1.90 -9.33
CA ASN A 252 -24.07 0.67 -10.03
C ASN A 252 -23.53 -0.57 -9.29
N ALA A 253 -22.31 -0.50 -8.76
CA ALA A 253 -21.75 -1.60 -7.97
C ALA A 253 -22.48 -1.82 -6.66
N LEU A 254 -22.93 -0.75 -5.98
CA LEU A 254 -23.74 -0.86 -4.76
C LEU A 254 -25.17 -1.36 -5.03
N SER A 255 -25.69 -1.22 -6.25
CA SER A 255 -26.97 -1.81 -6.66
C SER A 255 -26.84 -3.27 -7.13
N SER A 256 -25.62 -3.72 -7.46
CA SER A 256 -25.36 -5.10 -7.87
C SER A 256 -25.38 -6.05 -6.66
N VAL A 257 -26.18 -7.12 -6.76
CA VAL A 257 -26.26 -8.15 -5.70
C VAL A 257 -24.90 -8.82 -5.46
N THR A 258 -24.10 -8.98 -6.51
CA THR A 258 -22.79 -9.67 -6.46
C THR A 258 -21.67 -8.75 -6.02
N LEU A 259 -21.58 -7.53 -6.56
CA LEU A 259 -20.47 -6.60 -6.28
C LEU A 259 -20.66 -5.82 -4.98
N ARG A 260 -21.91 -5.57 -4.56
CA ARG A 260 -22.21 -4.83 -3.32
C ARG A 260 -21.50 -5.39 -2.09
N PRO A 261 -21.61 -6.69 -1.74
CA PRO A 261 -20.96 -7.23 -0.56
C PRO A 261 -19.43 -7.15 -0.65
N LEU A 262 -18.84 -7.31 -1.84
CA LEU A 262 -17.41 -7.19 -2.06
C LEU A 262 -16.94 -5.74 -1.91
N THR A 263 -17.65 -4.78 -2.49
CA THR A 263 -17.34 -3.34 -2.40
C THR A 263 -17.40 -2.86 -0.94
N VAL A 264 -18.46 -3.26 -0.21
CA VAL A 264 -18.60 -2.93 1.21
C VAL A 264 -17.49 -3.59 2.05
N ALA A 265 -17.16 -4.86 1.77
CA ALA A 265 -16.07 -5.55 2.47
C ALA A 265 -14.72 -4.86 2.28
N TYR A 266 -14.37 -4.45 1.05
CA TYR A 266 -13.13 -3.69 0.78
C TYR A 266 -13.08 -2.38 1.56
N PHE A 267 -14.18 -1.63 1.62
CA PHE A 267 -14.27 -0.40 2.40
C PHE A 267 -14.08 -0.67 3.90
N VAL A 268 -14.86 -1.60 4.45
CA VAL A 268 -14.85 -1.92 5.90
C VAL A 268 -13.50 -2.46 6.33
N VAL A 269 -12.90 -3.39 5.57
CA VAL A 269 -11.56 -3.92 5.85
C VAL A 269 -10.51 -2.83 5.82
N ALA A 270 -10.57 -1.90 4.85
CA ALA A 270 -9.64 -0.79 4.77
C ALA A 270 -9.76 0.15 5.97
N VAL A 271 -10.98 0.47 6.42
CA VAL A 271 -11.21 1.27 7.64
C VAL A 271 -10.73 0.52 8.87
N ALA A 272 -11.07 -0.75 9.03
CA ALA A 272 -10.66 -1.58 10.18
C ALA A 272 -9.13 -1.69 10.29
N PHE A 273 -8.45 -1.91 9.16
CA PHE A 273 -6.99 -2.04 9.13
C PHE A 273 -6.26 -0.70 9.31
N ALA A 274 -6.92 0.43 9.02
CA ALA A 274 -6.34 1.76 9.21
C ALA A 274 -5.93 2.04 10.66
N GLY A 275 -6.62 1.44 11.65
CA GLY A 275 -6.25 1.51 13.07
C GLY A 275 -4.84 0.99 13.32
N VAL A 276 -4.52 -0.17 12.76
CA VAL A 276 -3.16 -0.73 12.85
C VAL A 276 -2.17 0.09 12.04
N GLN A 277 -2.52 0.41 10.80
CA GLN A 277 -1.62 1.09 9.88
C GLN A 277 -1.10 2.43 10.41
N VAL A 278 -1.91 3.14 11.21
CA VAL A 278 -1.60 4.49 11.68
C VAL A 278 -1.30 4.54 13.17
N MET A 279 -1.98 3.72 14.00
CA MET A 279 -1.87 3.78 15.46
C MET A 279 -1.01 2.67 16.07
N PHE A 280 -0.53 1.70 15.27
CA PHE A 280 0.34 0.64 15.79
C PHE A 280 1.67 1.19 16.33
N ILE A 281 2.30 2.11 15.62
CA ILE A 281 3.58 2.70 16.04
C ILE A 281 3.41 3.56 17.29
N PRO A 282 2.44 4.52 17.36
CA PRO A 282 2.07 5.17 18.61
C PRO A 282 1.83 4.19 19.76
N TYR A 283 1.10 3.11 19.48
CA TYR A 283 0.78 2.10 20.49
C TYR A 283 2.03 1.41 21.07
N VAL A 284 2.96 0.95 20.23
CA VAL A 284 4.16 0.28 20.75
C VAL A 284 5.11 1.25 21.45
N ALA A 285 5.10 2.54 21.08
CA ALA A 285 5.82 3.58 21.81
C ALA A 285 5.20 3.82 23.19
N ASP A 286 3.88 3.91 23.29
CA ASP A 286 3.18 4.20 24.54
C ASP A 286 3.11 2.98 25.49
N ALA A 287 2.96 1.76 24.94
CA ALA A 287 2.79 0.55 25.73
C ALA A 287 4.13 -0.07 26.15
N PHE A 288 5.16 -0.01 25.31
CA PHE A 288 6.44 -0.71 25.51
C PHE A 288 7.65 0.23 25.53
N GLY A 289 7.46 1.53 25.31
CA GLY A 289 8.57 2.50 25.21
C GLY A 289 9.45 2.29 23.98
N TYR A 290 8.95 1.64 22.92
CA TYR A 290 9.74 1.38 21.73
C TYR A 290 9.97 2.65 20.91
N ASP A 291 11.20 2.84 20.48
CA ASP A 291 11.61 3.92 19.58
C ASP A 291 11.29 3.62 18.10
N ALA A 292 11.65 4.53 17.22
CA ALA A 292 11.43 4.37 15.79
C ALA A 292 12.15 3.15 15.20
N THR A 293 13.32 2.80 15.73
CA THR A 293 14.13 1.65 15.29
C THR A 293 13.45 0.33 15.65
N ALA A 294 13.04 0.18 16.91
CA ALA A 294 12.32 -1.02 17.37
C ALA A 294 10.98 -1.20 16.63
N ALA A 295 10.21 -0.11 16.48
CA ALA A 295 8.96 -0.13 15.72
C ALA A 295 9.17 -0.53 14.24
N ALA A 296 10.26 -0.06 13.63
CA ALA A 296 10.64 -0.41 12.26
C ALA A 296 10.92 -1.92 12.09
N PHE A 297 11.60 -2.55 13.04
CA PHE A 297 11.84 -3.99 13.00
C PHE A 297 10.54 -4.81 13.15
N LEU A 298 9.60 -4.36 13.96
CA LEU A 298 8.27 -4.99 14.05
C LEU A 298 7.51 -4.89 12.72
N LEU A 299 7.55 -3.74 12.05
CA LEU A 299 6.96 -3.59 10.71
C LEU A 299 7.66 -4.46 9.67
N THR A 300 8.98 -4.58 9.74
CA THR A 300 9.76 -5.49 8.88
C THR A 300 9.33 -6.94 9.08
N TYR A 301 9.15 -7.37 10.33
CA TYR A 301 8.63 -8.70 10.67
C TYR A 301 7.25 -8.94 10.03
N VAL A 302 6.32 -8.00 10.19
CA VAL A 302 4.98 -8.07 9.55
C VAL A 302 5.10 -8.10 8.02
N GLY A 303 6.01 -7.33 7.45
CA GLY A 303 6.28 -7.31 6.01
C GLY A 303 6.76 -8.65 5.48
N VAL A 304 7.74 -9.29 6.16
CA VAL A 304 8.25 -10.62 5.81
C VAL A 304 7.13 -11.67 5.88
N LEU A 305 6.37 -11.68 6.97
CA LEU A 305 5.23 -12.59 7.10
C LEU A 305 4.17 -12.32 6.03
N GLY A 306 3.92 -11.04 5.70
CA GLY A 306 2.98 -10.66 4.65
C GLY A 306 3.40 -11.22 3.28
N ALA A 307 4.68 -11.11 2.94
CA ALA A 307 5.22 -11.66 1.70
C ALA A 307 5.07 -13.19 1.63
N VAL A 308 5.38 -13.90 2.71
CA VAL A 308 5.24 -15.36 2.80
C VAL A 308 3.75 -15.77 2.74
N ASN A 309 2.91 -15.12 3.54
CA ASN A 309 1.49 -15.44 3.61
C ASN A 309 0.78 -15.22 2.26
N GLN A 310 0.99 -14.05 1.62
CA GLN A 310 0.35 -13.72 0.34
C GLN A 310 0.95 -14.51 -0.82
N GLY A 311 2.28 -14.66 -0.88
CA GLY A 311 2.96 -15.29 -1.98
C GLY A 311 2.86 -16.82 -1.99
N VAL A 312 2.81 -17.47 -0.82
CA VAL A 312 2.90 -18.93 -0.72
C VAL A 312 1.67 -19.54 -0.04
N LEU A 313 1.35 -19.08 1.16
CA LEU A 313 0.38 -19.78 2.01
C LEU A 313 -1.05 -19.65 1.46
N VAL A 314 -1.48 -18.44 1.15
CA VAL A 314 -2.86 -18.21 0.64
C VAL A 314 -3.03 -18.84 -0.74
N GLY A 315 -2.01 -18.80 -1.61
CA GLY A 315 -2.06 -19.46 -2.91
C GLY A 315 -2.21 -20.99 -2.83
N ARG A 316 -1.64 -21.63 -1.81
CA ARG A 316 -1.85 -23.07 -1.55
C ARG A 316 -3.23 -23.34 -0.94
N LEU A 317 -3.63 -22.52 0.02
CA LEU A 317 -4.89 -22.70 0.75
C LEU A 317 -6.12 -22.47 -0.14
N SER A 318 -6.05 -21.52 -1.08
CA SER A 318 -7.12 -21.22 -2.04
C SER A 318 -7.41 -22.36 -3.03
N ARG A 319 -6.53 -23.35 -3.14
CA ARG A 319 -6.76 -24.56 -3.97
C ARG A 319 -7.67 -25.56 -3.30
N VAL A 320 -7.76 -25.56 -1.96
CA VAL A 320 -8.50 -26.56 -1.18
C VAL A 320 -9.65 -25.96 -0.37
N VAL A 321 -9.65 -24.64 -0.13
CA VAL A 321 -10.66 -23.94 0.66
C VAL A 321 -11.32 -22.87 -0.19
N PRO A 322 -12.67 -22.81 -0.24
CA PRO A 322 -13.39 -21.77 -0.98
C PRO A 322 -13.02 -20.35 -0.52
N SER A 323 -12.86 -19.43 -1.46
CA SER A 323 -12.45 -18.04 -1.17
C SER A 323 -13.37 -17.32 -0.18
N ARG A 324 -14.68 -17.62 -0.20
CA ARG A 324 -15.63 -17.06 0.80
C ARG A 324 -15.29 -17.49 2.22
N THR A 325 -14.97 -18.78 2.42
CA THR A 325 -14.55 -19.30 3.72
C THR A 325 -13.24 -18.68 4.18
N LEU A 326 -12.30 -18.45 3.25
CA LEU A 326 -11.03 -17.78 3.54
C LEU A 326 -11.24 -16.32 3.94
N VAL A 327 -12.18 -15.59 3.32
CA VAL A 327 -12.54 -14.22 3.75
C VAL A 327 -13.13 -14.24 5.16
N ALA A 328 -14.05 -15.16 5.45
CA ALA A 328 -14.66 -15.26 6.78
C ALA A 328 -13.63 -15.62 7.86
N ALA A 329 -12.86 -16.69 7.65
CA ALA A 329 -11.80 -17.11 8.58
C ALA A 329 -10.72 -16.03 8.76
N GLY A 330 -10.27 -15.42 7.65
CA GLY A 330 -9.31 -14.32 7.68
C GLY A 330 -9.83 -13.11 8.46
N SER A 331 -11.12 -12.76 8.31
CA SER A 331 -11.74 -11.67 9.07
C SER A 331 -11.81 -11.97 10.58
N VAL A 332 -12.09 -13.21 10.96
CA VAL A 332 -12.08 -13.66 12.38
C VAL A 332 -10.66 -13.60 12.95
N ILE A 333 -9.68 -14.14 12.21
CA ILE A 333 -8.27 -14.12 12.64
C ILE A 333 -7.78 -12.66 12.77
N LEU A 334 -8.10 -11.82 11.80
CA LEU A 334 -7.73 -10.39 11.81
C LEU A 334 -8.38 -9.65 12.98
N ALA A 335 -9.67 -9.89 13.24
CA ALA A 335 -10.38 -9.31 14.38
C ALA A 335 -9.76 -9.78 15.72
N GLY A 336 -9.45 -11.08 15.85
CA GLY A 336 -8.77 -11.62 17.01
C GLY A 336 -7.39 -11.01 17.24
N ALA A 337 -6.61 -10.80 16.18
CA ALA A 337 -5.31 -10.14 16.24
C ALA A 337 -5.43 -8.68 16.68
N LEU A 338 -6.46 -7.96 16.18
CA LEU A 338 -6.75 -6.58 16.57
C LEU A 338 -7.11 -6.48 18.06
N VAL A 339 -7.80 -7.46 18.63
CA VAL A 339 -8.06 -7.52 20.08
C VAL A 339 -6.80 -7.92 20.85
N ALA A 340 -6.00 -8.83 20.31
CA ALA A 340 -4.79 -9.33 20.96
C ALA A 340 -3.70 -8.27 21.08
N ILE A 341 -3.52 -7.38 20.07
CA ILE A 341 -2.49 -6.34 20.09
C ILE A 341 -2.59 -5.48 21.34
N PRO A 342 -3.70 -4.78 21.67
CA PRO A 342 -3.78 -3.98 22.89
C PRO A 342 -3.75 -4.83 24.18
N ALA A 343 -4.12 -6.10 24.12
CA ALA A 343 -4.01 -7.00 25.26
C ALA A 343 -2.55 -7.31 25.63
N THR A 344 -1.59 -7.24 24.69
CA THR A 344 -0.17 -7.43 25.00
C THR A 344 0.39 -6.36 25.94
N GLY A 345 -0.09 -5.13 25.89
CA GLY A 345 0.26 -4.09 26.88
C GLY A 345 -0.28 -4.37 28.28
N LEU A 346 -1.34 -5.17 28.44
CA LEU A 346 -1.78 -5.66 29.74
C LEU A 346 -0.87 -6.76 30.27
N VAL A 347 -0.34 -7.63 29.37
CA VAL A 347 0.65 -8.65 29.73
C VAL A 347 1.93 -7.96 30.21
N ASP A 348 2.37 -6.91 29.56
CA ASP A 348 3.54 -6.12 29.93
C ASP A 348 3.38 -5.55 31.35
N ARG A 349 2.24 -4.92 31.66
CA ARG A 349 1.95 -4.38 32.99
C ARG A 349 1.83 -5.44 34.07
N ALA A 350 1.36 -6.65 33.75
CA ALA A 350 1.15 -7.73 34.70
C ALA A 350 2.41 -8.57 34.95
N ALA A 351 3.16 -8.85 33.92
CA ALA A 351 4.33 -9.75 33.94
C ALA A 351 5.66 -8.99 34.01
N GLY A 352 5.69 -7.70 33.65
CA GLY A 352 6.94 -6.95 33.49
C GLY A 352 7.89 -7.61 32.51
N ASP A 353 9.18 -7.33 32.63
CA ASP A 353 10.25 -7.92 31.79
C ASP A 353 10.58 -9.39 32.16
N VAL A 354 9.56 -10.25 32.27
CA VAL A 354 9.80 -11.67 32.49
C VAL A 354 10.57 -12.26 31.32
N ALA A 355 11.86 -12.48 31.50
CA ALA A 355 12.72 -13.14 30.54
C ALA A 355 12.35 -14.62 30.40
N LEU A 356 12.19 -15.10 29.19
CA LEU A 356 11.80 -16.48 28.87
C LEU A 356 13.01 -17.47 28.87
N GLY A 357 14.06 -17.15 29.64
CA GLY A 357 15.25 -18.03 29.72
C GLY A 357 16.18 -17.96 28.51
N GLY A 358 16.03 -16.90 27.67
CA GLY A 358 16.82 -16.60 26.49
C GLY A 358 17.57 -15.28 26.59
N PRO A 359 17.89 -14.62 25.44
CA PRO A 359 18.48 -13.28 25.43
C PRO A 359 17.61 -12.28 26.21
N ALA A 360 18.21 -11.32 26.91
CA ALA A 360 17.50 -10.36 27.77
C ALA A 360 16.39 -9.54 27.05
N TRP A 361 16.50 -9.37 25.74
CA TRP A 361 15.49 -8.68 24.92
C TRP A 361 14.26 -9.55 24.61
N LEU A 362 14.33 -10.89 24.80
CA LEU A 362 13.22 -11.82 24.52
C LEU A 362 12.29 -11.90 25.74
N THR A 363 11.38 -10.96 25.85
CA THR A 363 10.39 -10.88 26.94
C THR A 363 9.06 -11.51 26.56
N LEU A 364 8.27 -11.91 27.55
CA LEU A 364 6.94 -12.48 27.35
C LEU A 364 6.00 -11.51 26.58
N PRO A 365 5.95 -10.19 26.89
CA PRO A 365 5.17 -9.23 26.13
C PRO A 365 5.56 -9.15 24.65
N LEU A 366 6.86 -9.16 24.36
CA LEU A 366 7.34 -9.13 22.96
C LEU A 366 6.90 -10.39 22.19
N VAL A 367 7.01 -11.58 22.79
CA VAL A 367 6.56 -12.83 22.14
C VAL A 367 5.06 -12.80 21.89
N ALA A 368 4.27 -12.35 22.87
CA ALA A 368 2.83 -12.18 22.71
C ALA A 368 2.49 -11.21 21.55
N LEU A 369 3.21 -10.09 21.47
CA LEU A 369 3.07 -9.12 20.38
C LEU A 369 3.43 -9.72 19.03
N LEU A 370 4.54 -10.45 18.92
CA LEU A 370 4.95 -11.12 17.68
C LEU A 370 3.92 -12.15 17.21
N ILE A 371 3.30 -12.91 18.13
CA ILE A 371 2.23 -13.85 17.81
C ILE A 371 0.99 -13.10 17.30
N ALA A 372 0.60 -11.99 17.96
CA ALA A 372 -0.52 -11.15 17.52
C ALA A 372 -0.28 -10.56 16.13
N LEU A 373 0.95 -10.10 15.86
CA LEU A 373 1.34 -9.57 14.55
C LEU A 373 1.39 -10.67 13.46
N ALA A 374 1.78 -11.89 13.82
CA ALA A 374 1.72 -13.02 12.89
C ALA A 374 0.27 -13.35 12.51
N ALA A 375 -0.64 -13.39 13.49
CA ALA A 375 -2.07 -13.56 13.26
C ALA A 375 -2.65 -12.41 12.43
N LEU A 376 -2.25 -11.16 12.72
CA LEU A 376 -2.62 -9.98 11.93
C LEU A 376 -2.23 -10.14 10.45
N SER A 377 -0.98 -10.49 10.20
CA SER A 377 -0.44 -10.68 8.85
C SER A 377 -1.19 -11.79 8.10
N LEU A 378 -1.44 -12.92 8.77
CA LEU A 378 -2.18 -14.03 8.19
C LEU A 378 -3.62 -13.65 7.86
N GLY A 379 -4.34 -13.06 8.81
CA GLY A 379 -5.73 -12.64 8.63
C GLY A 379 -5.87 -11.63 7.49
N ASN A 380 -4.98 -10.64 7.44
CA ASN A 380 -4.95 -9.63 6.38
C ASN A 380 -4.66 -10.26 4.98
N ALA A 381 -3.74 -11.19 4.89
CA ALA A 381 -3.42 -11.90 3.66
C ALA A 381 -4.61 -12.74 3.15
N LEU A 382 -5.25 -13.51 4.04
CA LEU A 382 -6.43 -14.31 3.72
C LEU A 382 -7.57 -13.44 3.17
N VAL A 383 -7.87 -12.33 3.84
CA VAL A 383 -8.96 -11.42 3.43
C VAL A 383 -8.66 -10.80 2.08
N ASN A 384 -7.50 -10.15 1.92
CA ASN A 384 -7.21 -9.35 0.71
C ASN A 384 -7.08 -10.21 -0.54
N VAL A 385 -6.34 -11.33 -0.48
CA VAL A 385 -6.16 -12.22 -1.65
C VAL A 385 -7.48 -12.89 -2.03
N SER A 386 -8.26 -13.34 -1.04
CA SER A 386 -9.53 -14.03 -1.31
C SER A 386 -10.62 -13.08 -1.79
N LEU A 387 -10.68 -11.83 -1.30
CA LEU A 387 -11.56 -10.80 -1.83
C LEU A 387 -11.23 -10.49 -3.29
N ALA A 388 -9.94 -10.34 -3.63
CA ALA A 388 -9.52 -10.12 -5.01
C ALA A 388 -9.93 -11.29 -5.94
N THR A 389 -9.80 -12.53 -5.46
CA THR A 389 -10.26 -13.73 -6.19
C THR A 389 -11.78 -13.70 -6.41
N LEU A 390 -12.55 -13.31 -5.40
CA LEU A 390 -14.03 -13.20 -5.52
C LEU A 390 -14.44 -12.09 -6.48
N VAL A 391 -13.76 -10.95 -6.51
CA VAL A 391 -14.00 -9.87 -7.48
C VAL A 391 -13.73 -10.37 -8.89
N SER A 392 -12.60 -11.03 -9.12
CA SER A 392 -12.25 -11.60 -10.41
C SER A 392 -13.30 -12.63 -10.89
N ALA A 393 -13.81 -13.47 -9.98
CA ALA A 393 -14.80 -14.47 -10.31
C ALA A 393 -16.25 -13.90 -10.48
N SER A 394 -16.50 -12.68 -10.01
CA SER A 394 -17.83 -12.05 -10.04
C SER A 394 -18.13 -11.25 -11.29
N ALA A 395 -17.14 -10.99 -12.13
CA ALA A 395 -17.22 -10.17 -13.33
C ALA A 395 -16.76 -10.98 -14.54
N GLY A 396 -17.46 -10.85 -15.67
CA GLY A 396 -16.99 -11.38 -16.96
C GLY A 396 -15.72 -10.66 -17.41
N ASP A 397 -14.96 -11.25 -18.33
CA ASP A 397 -13.65 -10.74 -18.79
C ASP A 397 -13.69 -9.26 -19.23
N ALA A 398 -14.80 -8.80 -19.81
CA ALA A 398 -14.97 -7.42 -20.24
C ALA A 398 -15.25 -6.45 -19.08
N GLU A 399 -15.74 -6.93 -17.95
CA GLU A 399 -16.18 -6.11 -16.80
C GLU A 399 -15.22 -6.17 -15.61
N GLN A 400 -14.21 -7.06 -15.63
CA GLN A 400 -13.26 -7.23 -14.54
C GLN A 400 -12.56 -5.92 -14.15
N GLY A 401 -12.14 -5.12 -15.14
CA GLY A 401 -11.50 -3.85 -14.90
C GLY A 401 -12.38 -2.87 -14.12
N ALA A 402 -13.67 -2.79 -14.46
CA ALA A 402 -14.65 -1.95 -13.78
C ALA A 402 -14.91 -2.45 -12.34
N ALA A 403 -15.04 -3.76 -12.14
CA ALA A 403 -15.25 -4.36 -10.83
C ALA A 403 -14.06 -4.12 -9.88
N PHE A 404 -12.83 -4.32 -10.36
CA PHE A 404 -11.62 -3.96 -9.59
C PHE A 404 -11.51 -2.46 -9.35
N GLY A 405 -11.84 -1.63 -10.34
CA GLY A 405 -11.84 -0.17 -10.19
C GLY A 405 -12.74 0.31 -9.05
N VAL A 406 -13.96 -0.22 -8.97
CA VAL A 406 -14.91 0.14 -7.91
C VAL A 406 -14.47 -0.37 -6.53
N THR A 407 -14.01 -1.61 -6.44
CA THR A 407 -13.58 -2.18 -5.16
C THR A 407 -12.29 -1.50 -4.64
N GLN A 408 -11.36 -1.16 -5.52
CA GLN A 408 -10.18 -0.37 -5.17
C GLN A 408 -10.53 1.07 -4.79
N GLY A 409 -11.53 1.68 -5.47
CA GLY A 409 -12.08 2.96 -5.07
C GLY A 409 -12.66 2.93 -3.65
N ALA A 410 -13.42 1.88 -3.31
CA ALA A 410 -13.95 1.66 -1.97
C ALA A 410 -12.82 1.52 -0.92
N SER A 411 -11.79 0.74 -1.22
CA SER A 411 -10.60 0.61 -0.37
C SER A 411 -9.89 1.94 -0.19
N SER A 412 -9.73 2.74 -1.26
CA SER A 412 -9.09 4.06 -1.19
C SER A 412 -9.90 5.04 -0.33
N LEU A 413 -11.21 5.00 -0.43
CA LEU A 413 -12.10 5.78 0.43
C LEU A 413 -11.97 5.36 1.90
N GLY A 414 -11.89 4.06 2.17
CA GLY A 414 -11.60 3.53 3.50
C GLY A 414 -10.27 4.00 4.07
N ARG A 415 -9.22 4.02 3.23
CA ARG A 415 -7.90 4.58 3.61
C ARG A 415 -7.89 6.10 3.78
N THR A 416 -8.86 6.82 3.25
CA THR A 416 -9.01 8.26 3.47
C THR A 416 -9.73 8.56 4.79
N VAL A 417 -10.81 7.83 5.08
CA VAL A 417 -11.66 8.06 6.26
C VAL A 417 -11.13 7.34 7.51
N GLY A 418 -10.57 6.14 7.33
CA GLY A 418 -10.12 5.28 8.42
C GLY A 418 -9.04 5.93 9.32
N PRO A 419 -7.92 6.41 8.78
CA PRO A 419 -6.84 6.97 9.57
C PRO A 419 -7.26 8.11 10.51
N PRO A 420 -7.99 9.17 10.09
CA PRO A 420 -8.44 10.21 11.00
C PRO A 420 -9.39 9.69 12.08
N LEU A 421 -10.32 8.81 11.69
CA LEU A 421 -11.25 8.21 12.65
C LEU A 421 -10.50 7.43 13.72
N MET A 422 -9.57 6.57 13.32
CA MET A 422 -8.81 5.73 14.25
C MET A 422 -7.84 6.55 15.11
N ALA A 423 -7.28 7.63 14.57
CA ALA A 423 -6.43 8.52 15.33
C ALA A 423 -7.20 9.30 16.38
N VAL A 424 -8.39 9.79 16.07
CA VAL A 424 -9.28 10.43 17.06
C VAL A 424 -9.71 9.43 18.14
N LEU A 425 -10.07 8.20 17.76
CA LEU A 425 -10.37 7.15 18.72
C LEU A 425 -9.19 6.86 19.65
N TYR A 426 -7.97 6.87 19.13
CA TYR A 426 -6.75 6.65 19.93
C TYR A 426 -6.58 7.70 21.02
N THR A 427 -6.94 8.98 20.77
CA THR A 427 -6.87 10.04 21.78
C THR A 427 -7.89 9.85 22.92
N VAL A 428 -8.97 9.09 22.69
CA VAL A 428 -9.96 8.74 23.72
C VAL A 428 -9.47 7.56 24.57
N ALA A 429 -8.99 6.50 23.91
CA ALA A 429 -8.38 5.36 24.59
C ALA A 429 -7.43 4.63 23.62
N VAL A 430 -6.25 4.27 24.09
CA VAL A 430 -5.17 3.65 23.31
C VAL A 430 -5.61 2.35 22.59
N ALA A 431 -6.49 1.57 23.22
CA ALA A 431 -7.01 0.32 22.66
C ALA A 431 -8.16 0.53 21.64
N SER A 432 -8.82 1.69 21.67
CA SER A 432 -10.09 1.88 20.95
C SER A 432 -10.00 1.71 19.43
N PRO A 433 -8.96 2.16 18.68
CA PRO A 433 -8.91 1.97 17.26
C PRO A 433 -8.79 0.49 16.87
N PHE A 434 -8.11 -0.30 17.68
CA PHE A 434 -7.97 -1.73 17.47
C PHE A 434 -9.29 -2.47 17.72
N LEU A 435 -9.96 -2.15 18.82
CA LEU A 435 -11.24 -2.78 19.20
C LEU A 435 -12.36 -2.40 18.22
N VAL A 436 -12.43 -1.13 17.81
CA VAL A 436 -13.38 -0.68 16.78
C VAL A 436 -13.07 -1.36 15.43
N GLY A 437 -11.79 -1.47 15.06
CA GLY A 437 -11.39 -2.23 13.88
C GLY A 437 -11.82 -3.69 13.94
N ALA A 438 -11.65 -4.36 15.08
CA ALA A 438 -12.12 -5.72 15.28
C ALA A 438 -13.64 -5.84 15.15
N LEU A 439 -14.40 -4.92 15.74
CA LEU A 439 -15.86 -4.90 15.67
C LEU A 439 -16.36 -4.71 14.23
N LEU A 440 -15.70 -3.85 13.45
CA LEU A 440 -16.04 -3.63 12.04
C LEU A 440 -15.85 -4.89 11.17
N LEU A 441 -14.99 -5.82 11.56
CA LEU A 441 -14.76 -7.06 10.81
C LEU A 441 -15.84 -8.13 11.08
N VAL A 442 -16.58 -8.04 12.17
CA VAL A 442 -17.63 -9.01 12.52
C VAL A 442 -18.70 -9.17 11.42
N PRO A 443 -19.31 -8.08 10.90
CA PRO A 443 -20.27 -8.21 9.81
C PRO A 443 -19.66 -8.77 8.52
N VAL A 444 -18.37 -8.49 8.24
CA VAL A 444 -17.68 -9.08 7.09
C VAL A 444 -17.54 -10.59 7.29
N ALA A 445 -17.06 -11.04 8.44
CA ALA A 445 -16.97 -12.46 8.76
C ALA A 445 -18.34 -13.17 8.64
N ALA A 446 -19.40 -12.55 9.18
CA ALA A 446 -20.75 -13.10 9.13
C ALA A 446 -21.33 -13.17 7.70
N ALA A 447 -21.09 -12.13 6.88
CA ALA A 447 -21.59 -12.08 5.49
C ALA A 447 -20.97 -13.16 4.60
N PHE A 448 -19.68 -13.47 4.80
CA PHE A 448 -18.97 -14.47 4.01
C PHE A 448 -18.98 -15.87 4.64
N GLY A 449 -19.25 -15.99 5.96
CA GLY A 449 -19.37 -17.27 6.67
C GLY A 449 -20.71 -17.96 6.50
N ARG A 450 -21.78 -17.24 6.14
CA ARG A 450 -23.09 -17.82 5.87
C ARG A 450 -23.01 -18.66 4.60
N ARG A 451 -23.29 -19.97 4.71
CA ARG A 451 -23.51 -20.84 3.56
C ARG A 451 -24.77 -20.32 2.85
N THR A 452 -24.64 -19.85 1.62
CA THR A 452 -25.81 -19.74 0.74
C THR A 452 -26.19 -21.17 0.43
N GLY A 453 -27.28 -21.63 1.06
CA GLY A 453 -27.91 -22.90 0.76
C GLY A 453 -28.33 -23.01 -0.70
#